data_2cb3a9e4e697d4c1ec51090ad1fe5ad5
#
_entry.id   2cb3a9e4e697d4c1ec51090ad1fe5ad5
#
_cell.length_a   1.000
_cell.length_b   1.000
_cell.length_c   1.000
_cell.angle_alpha   90.00
_cell.angle_beta   90.00
_cell.angle_gamma   90.00
#
_symmetry.space_group_name_H-M   'P 1'
#
loop_
_entity.id
_entity.type
_entity.pdbx_description
1 polymer ?
#
loop_
_entity_poly.entity_id
_entity_poly.type
_entity_poly.pdbx_seq_one_letter_code
_entity_poly.pdbx_strand_id
1 'polypeptide(L)'
;MKIRRCRITALMLSAALLLGGCGSTAASGGNSGNDSAGTDVTKDKTKDAADKTKKAPEIEGLTYESTMDLTYATEFDVYYYKDGYKLIDVHEDKQYLIVPEGEEEPENLADDIVVIQQPTENIYMAATASMSLFDAFGGIDKVKFSGLEASGWYVECAKEAMESGAMTFAGKYSEPDYETRVDGDCGLAIESTMILHTPKVQEMIEDLGIPVFVDYSSYESHPLGRTEWIKLYGALLNKEEEADTFFDQQAHVIEELKGFENTEKTVAYFYVSTDGSIVVRKSDDYIPSMIEIAGGRYAFKDLKNPDSNAPSVKLTMEEFYATAVDADYLIYNGTIDGQVNSISELEAKNELFSEFKAVKDGNVWYTGKNLYQATDTVGELIKDMHLMLTDGDESQMTFLEKME
;
A
#
# COMPACT_ATOMS: atom_id res chain seq x y z
N MET A 1 6.27 -1.12 -33.65
CA MET A 1 6.47 -2.42 -32.98
C MET A 1 5.33 -2.56 -31.99
N LYS A 2 4.41 -3.53 -32.11
CA LYS A 2 3.22 -3.61 -31.25
C LYS A 2 3.67 -4.18 -29.89
N ILE A 3 3.72 -3.34 -28.87
CA ILE A 3 3.86 -3.76 -27.48
C ILE A 3 2.66 -4.65 -27.16
N ARG A 4 2.92 -5.91 -26.82
CA ARG A 4 1.87 -6.82 -26.33
C ARG A 4 1.44 -6.28 -24.96
N ARG A 5 0.22 -5.81 -24.86
CA ARG A 5 -0.40 -5.47 -23.57
C ARG A 5 -0.33 -6.72 -22.70
N CYS A 6 0.36 -6.63 -21.57
CA CYS A 6 0.27 -7.60 -20.50
C CYS A 6 -1.22 -7.74 -20.16
N ARG A 7 -1.82 -8.89 -20.46
CA ARG A 7 -3.23 -9.11 -20.21
C ARG A 7 -3.34 -9.69 -18.81
N ILE A 8 -3.89 -8.91 -17.90
CA ILE A 8 -4.40 -9.42 -16.64
C ILE A 8 -5.42 -10.50 -17.01
N THR A 9 -5.09 -11.75 -16.70
CA THR A 9 -6.04 -12.86 -16.80
C THR A 9 -6.97 -12.76 -15.60
N ALA A 10 -7.98 -11.89 -15.67
CA ALA A 10 -9.07 -11.91 -14.72
C ALA A 10 -9.77 -13.27 -14.84
N LEU A 11 -9.60 -14.12 -13.83
CA LEU A 11 -10.36 -15.35 -13.68
C LEU A 11 -11.80 -14.95 -13.39
N MET A 12 -12.64 -14.89 -14.43
CA MET A 12 -14.08 -14.77 -14.25
C MET A 12 -14.61 -16.10 -13.71
N LEU A 13 -14.83 -16.15 -12.41
CA LEU A 13 -15.63 -17.21 -11.80
C LEU A 13 -17.09 -16.93 -12.12
N SER A 14 -17.64 -17.66 -13.12
CA SER A 14 -19.03 -17.61 -13.49
C SER A 14 -19.87 -18.31 -12.42
N ALA A 15 -20.45 -17.56 -11.50
CA ALA A 15 -21.49 -18.06 -10.60
C ALA A 15 -22.81 -18.17 -11.37
N ALA A 16 -23.24 -19.40 -11.63
CA ALA A 16 -24.55 -19.70 -12.20
C ALA A 16 -25.63 -19.49 -11.14
N LEU A 17 -26.42 -18.44 -11.29
CA LEU A 17 -27.65 -18.22 -10.54
C LEU A 17 -28.74 -19.18 -11.01
N LEU A 18 -29.14 -20.10 -10.15
CA LEU A 18 -30.39 -20.83 -10.28
C LEU A 18 -31.50 -20.08 -9.53
N LEU A 19 -32.43 -19.56 -10.31
CA LEU A 19 -33.69 -18.97 -9.88
C LEU A 19 -34.70 -20.08 -9.52
N GLY A 20 -35.29 -19.96 -8.34
CA GLY A 20 -36.52 -20.66 -7.93
C GLY A 20 -37.04 -20.05 -6.67
N GLY A 21 -38.04 -19.43 -6.64
CA GLY A 21 -39.37 -19.19 -6.91
C GLY A 21 -40.26 -19.26 -5.67
N CYS A 22 -40.96 -18.13 -5.33
CA CYS A 22 -42.27 -17.98 -4.67
C CYS A 22 -42.54 -18.48 -3.26
N GLY A 23 -43.10 -17.53 -2.46
CA GLY A 23 -44.03 -17.84 -1.36
C GLY A 23 -44.18 -16.74 -0.34
N SER A 24 -45.21 -15.92 -0.55
CA SER A 24 -45.73 -14.85 0.35
C SER A 24 -46.30 -15.38 1.66
N THR A 25 -46.30 -14.58 2.73
CA THR A 25 -47.45 -13.94 3.46
C THR A 25 -47.01 -13.44 4.83
N ALA A 26 -47.15 -12.23 5.05
CA ALA A 26 -47.88 -11.32 5.88
C ALA A 26 -48.12 -11.67 7.38
N ALA A 27 -47.91 -10.65 8.16
CA ALA A 27 -48.68 -9.99 9.20
C ALA A 27 -48.16 -10.08 10.63
N SER A 28 -47.82 -8.92 11.08
CA SER A 28 -48.34 -8.10 12.20
C SER A 28 -47.98 -8.47 13.64
N GLY A 29 -47.44 -7.46 14.29
CA GLY A 29 -48.08 -6.82 15.43
C GLY A 29 -47.38 -6.90 16.78
N GLY A 30 -47.05 -5.74 17.33
CA GLY A 30 -47.28 -5.44 18.73
C GLY A 30 -46.07 -5.37 19.69
N ASN A 31 -45.53 -4.25 19.83
CA ASN A 31 -45.48 -3.28 20.96
C ASN A 31 -44.94 -3.69 22.34
N SER A 32 -44.03 -2.86 22.79
CA SER A 32 -43.78 -2.28 24.13
C SER A 32 -43.04 -3.06 25.20
N GLY A 33 -42.04 -2.34 25.72
CA GLY A 33 -41.78 -2.27 27.17
C GLY A 33 -40.32 -2.36 27.58
N ASN A 34 -39.64 -1.24 27.63
CA ASN A 34 -38.89 -0.61 28.74
C ASN A 34 -38.15 -1.49 29.74
N ASP A 35 -36.87 -1.33 29.92
CA ASP A 35 -36.10 -0.63 30.95
C ASP A 35 -34.65 -1.15 31.09
N SER A 36 -33.76 -0.18 31.01
CA SER A 36 -32.55 0.06 31.81
C SER A 36 -31.64 -1.06 32.29
N ALA A 37 -30.39 -1.04 31.81
CA ALA A 37 -29.24 -0.81 32.69
C ALA A 37 -27.95 -0.78 31.87
N GLY A 38 -27.13 0.21 32.15
CA GLY A 38 -25.93 0.56 31.43
C GLY A 38 -24.83 -0.51 31.49
N THR A 39 -24.12 -0.56 30.39
CA THR A 39 -22.75 -1.05 30.38
C THR A 39 -21.94 -0.17 29.43
N ASP A 40 -20.86 0.26 29.97
CA ASP A 40 -19.76 1.06 29.48
C ASP A 40 -19.34 0.62 28.07
N VAL A 41 -19.66 1.46 27.07
CA VAL A 41 -19.19 1.24 25.71
C VAL A 41 -17.81 1.90 25.63
N THR A 42 -16.78 1.08 25.67
CA THR A 42 -15.45 1.45 25.22
C THR A 42 -15.57 2.05 23.82
N LYS A 43 -15.28 3.33 23.74
CA LYS A 43 -15.19 4.05 22.47
C LYS A 43 -14.07 3.45 21.64
N ASP A 44 -14.46 2.71 20.64
CA ASP A 44 -13.65 2.39 19.48
C ASP A 44 -13.20 3.71 18.84
N LYS A 45 -11.90 3.97 18.87
CA LYS A 45 -11.30 5.08 18.14
C LYS A 45 -10.95 4.61 16.74
N THR A 46 -11.96 4.33 15.93
CA THR A 46 -11.84 4.54 14.51
C THR A 46 -11.61 6.05 14.32
N LYS A 47 -10.45 6.43 13.83
CA LYS A 47 -10.25 7.79 13.31
C LYS A 47 -11.37 8.00 12.31
N ASP A 48 -12.17 9.02 12.56
CA ASP A 48 -13.34 9.37 11.77
C ASP A 48 -12.96 9.42 10.28
N ALA A 49 -13.87 8.91 9.47
CA ALA A 49 -13.89 9.15 8.02
C ALA A 49 -13.52 10.61 7.73
N ALA A 50 -12.63 10.80 6.77
CA ALA A 50 -12.05 12.08 6.37
C ALA A 50 -13.05 13.23 6.55
N ASP A 51 -12.65 14.24 7.30
CA ASP A 51 -13.50 15.40 7.60
C ASP A 51 -13.92 16.07 6.27
N LYS A 52 -15.12 15.77 5.80
CA LYS A 52 -15.70 16.32 4.55
C LYS A 52 -15.88 17.87 4.59
N THR A 53 -15.30 18.54 5.59
CA THR A 53 -15.33 19.99 5.77
C THR A 53 -14.02 20.69 5.39
N LYS A 54 -12.97 19.98 4.93
CA LYS A 54 -11.78 20.64 4.41
C LYS A 54 -12.16 21.49 3.19
N LYS A 55 -11.99 22.80 3.33
CA LYS A 55 -12.21 23.74 2.22
C LYS A 55 -11.09 23.54 1.22
N ALA A 56 -11.45 23.33 -0.07
CA ALA A 56 -10.45 23.25 -1.13
C ALA A 56 -9.55 24.51 -1.11
N PRO A 57 -8.24 24.37 -1.36
CA PRO A 57 -7.32 25.50 -1.50
C PRO A 57 -7.82 26.48 -2.57
N GLU A 58 -7.71 27.79 -2.28
CA GLU A 58 -8.03 28.81 -3.26
C GLU A 58 -6.79 29.10 -4.11
N ILE A 59 -6.91 28.88 -5.42
CA ILE A 59 -5.87 29.21 -6.40
C ILE A 59 -6.40 30.33 -7.28
N GLU A 60 -5.64 31.44 -7.40
CA GLU A 60 -6.06 32.60 -8.20
C GLU A 60 -6.28 32.18 -9.67
N GLY A 61 -7.42 32.54 -10.22
CA GLY A 61 -7.80 32.19 -11.60
C GLY A 61 -8.48 30.83 -11.74
N LEU A 62 -8.41 29.93 -10.77
CA LEU A 62 -9.07 28.62 -10.83
C LEU A 62 -10.41 28.61 -10.07
N THR A 63 -11.35 27.84 -10.58
CA THR A 63 -12.68 27.65 -9.95
C THR A 63 -12.80 26.19 -9.51
N TYR A 64 -12.93 25.98 -8.20
CA TYR A 64 -13.14 24.65 -7.62
C TYR A 64 -14.41 23.97 -8.14
N GLU A 65 -14.36 22.69 -8.41
CA GLU A 65 -15.50 21.86 -8.84
C GLU A 65 -15.83 20.76 -7.83
N SER A 66 -14.85 19.92 -7.48
CA SER A 66 -15.07 18.75 -6.61
C SER A 66 -13.77 18.29 -5.93
N THR A 67 -13.94 17.43 -4.94
CA THR A 67 -12.83 16.72 -4.29
C THR A 67 -12.97 15.22 -4.57
N MET A 68 -11.85 14.52 -4.77
CA MET A 68 -11.81 13.07 -4.92
C MET A 68 -12.42 12.39 -3.68
N ASP A 69 -13.27 11.39 -3.91
CA ASP A 69 -13.82 10.60 -2.80
C ASP A 69 -12.84 9.50 -2.42
N LEU A 70 -12.32 9.60 -1.19
CA LEU A 70 -11.41 8.63 -0.59
C LEU A 70 -12.10 7.92 0.55
N THR A 71 -11.88 6.61 0.65
CA THR A 71 -12.50 5.77 1.68
C THR A 71 -11.51 5.38 2.77
N TYR A 72 -10.28 5.11 2.42
CA TYR A 72 -9.26 4.57 3.32
C TYR A 72 -7.98 5.40 3.39
N ALA A 73 -7.58 6.02 2.27
CA ALA A 73 -6.39 6.85 2.23
C ALA A 73 -6.56 8.12 3.08
N THR A 74 -5.52 8.47 3.82
CA THR A 74 -5.49 9.59 4.76
C THR A 74 -4.32 10.54 4.56
N GLU A 75 -3.38 10.19 3.69
CA GLU A 75 -2.14 10.95 3.53
C GLU A 75 -2.17 11.88 2.31
N PHE A 76 -3.29 11.98 1.60
CA PHE A 76 -3.46 12.93 0.50
C PHE A 76 -4.92 13.35 0.30
N ASP A 77 -5.12 14.47 -0.40
CA ASP A 77 -6.39 14.91 -1.00
C ASP A 77 -6.16 15.27 -2.46
N VAL A 78 -7.19 15.15 -3.31
CA VAL A 78 -7.16 15.64 -4.70
C VAL A 78 -8.36 16.55 -4.94
N TYR A 79 -8.08 17.78 -5.36
CA TYR A 79 -9.09 18.79 -5.66
C TYR A 79 -9.14 19.02 -7.16
N TYR A 80 -10.34 18.99 -7.73
CA TYR A 80 -10.61 19.23 -9.13
C TYR A 80 -11.09 20.68 -9.34
N TYR A 81 -10.52 21.33 -10.33
CA TYR A 81 -10.90 22.69 -10.75
C TYR A 81 -11.38 22.65 -12.18
N LYS A 82 -12.10 23.71 -12.60
CA LYS A 82 -12.55 23.84 -13.98
C LYS A 82 -11.38 23.77 -14.96
N ASP A 83 -11.74 23.44 -16.21
CA ASP A 83 -10.80 23.35 -17.34
C ASP A 83 -9.74 22.25 -17.14
N GLY A 84 -10.00 21.28 -16.22
CA GLY A 84 -9.21 20.08 -16.02
C GLY A 84 -8.00 20.21 -15.08
N TYR A 85 -7.81 21.39 -14.44
CA TYR A 85 -6.77 21.52 -13.42
C TYR A 85 -7.05 20.66 -12.21
N LYS A 86 -6.00 20.11 -11.60
CA LYS A 86 -6.10 19.29 -10.38
C LYS A 86 -5.02 19.70 -9.41
N LEU A 87 -5.35 19.79 -8.14
CA LEU A 87 -4.37 19.99 -7.07
C LEU A 87 -4.32 18.71 -6.25
N ILE A 88 -3.17 18.10 -6.19
CA ILE A 88 -2.84 16.98 -5.31
C ILE A 88 -2.17 17.58 -4.07
N ASP A 89 -2.76 17.38 -2.90
CA ASP A 89 -2.22 17.80 -1.60
C ASP A 89 -1.73 16.56 -0.86
N VAL A 90 -0.42 16.34 -0.82
CA VAL A 90 0.20 15.26 -0.06
C VAL A 90 0.48 15.81 1.33
N HIS A 91 -0.19 15.23 2.33
CA HIS A 91 -0.10 15.72 3.70
C HIS A 91 1.33 15.60 4.24
N GLU A 92 1.75 16.60 5.03
CA GLU A 92 3.10 16.72 5.59
C GLU A 92 4.24 16.84 4.54
N ASP A 93 3.89 17.06 3.24
CA ASP A 93 4.86 17.26 2.16
C ASP A 93 4.52 18.51 1.33
N LYS A 94 4.20 18.36 0.08
CA LYS A 94 3.97 19.44 -0.90
C LYS A 94 2.60 19.33 -1.56
N GLN A 95 2.19 20.43 -2.15
CA GLN A 95 1.07 20.49 -3.08
C GLN A 95 1.59 20.43 -4.53
N TYR A 96 0.88 19.70 -5.38
CA TYR A 96 1.23 19.50 -6.78
C TYR A 96 0.07 19.93 -7.66
N LEU A 97 0.27 20.99 -8.44
CA LEU A 97 -0.72 21.45 -9.42
C LEU A 97 -0.50 20.77 -10.76
N ILE A 98 -1.46 19.95 -11.16
CA ILE A 98 -1.50 19.33 -12.48
C ILE A 98 -2.14 20.33 -13.44
N VAL A 99 -1.36 20.82 -14.37
CA VAL A 99 -1.80 21.74 -15.43
C VAL A 99 -2.13 20.93 -16.67
N PRO A 100 -3.37 21.01 -17.20
CA PRO A 100 -3.78 20.23 -18.36
C PRO A 100 -2.97 20.55 -19.62
N GLU A 101 -2.91 19.63 -20.56
CA GLU A 101 -2.27 19.84 -21.85
C GLU A 101 -2.93 21.01 -22.61
N GLY A 102 -2.13 21.99 -22.98
CA GLY A 102 -2.58 23.17 -23.72
C GLY A 102 -3.08 24.34 -22.88
N GLU A 103 -3.18 24.14 -21.55
CA GLU A 103 -3.49 25.19 -20.59
C GLU A 103 -2.20 25.80 -20.02
N GLU A 104 -2.30 27.05 -19.54
CA GLU A 104 -1.17 27.79 -18.95
C GLU A 104 -1.18 27.67 -17.42
N GLU A 105 0.00 27.75 -16.82
CA GLU A 105 0.14 27.85 -15.37
C GLU A 105 -0.57 29.12 -14.85
N PRO A 106 -1.36 29.04 -13.75
CA PRO A 106 -2.00 30.21 -13.14
C PRO A 106 -0.98 31.29 -12.72
N GLU A 107 -1.29 32.56 -12.95
CA GLU A 107 -0.50 33.66 -12.42
C GLU A 107 -0.58 33.66 -10.86
N ASN A 108 0.52 34.08 -10.22
CA ASN A 108 0.61 34.21 -8.75
C ASN A 108 0.38 32.91 -7.97
N LEU A 109 0.83 31.78 -8.52
CA LEU A 109 0.85 30.51 -7.77
C LEU A 109 1.76 30.64 -6.53
N ALA A 110 1.39 29.99 -5.44
CA ALA A 110 2.20 29.98 -4.23
C ALA A 110 3.54 29.24 -4.47
N ASP A 111 4.64 29.76 -3.91
CA ASP A 111 6.00 29.26 -4.17
C ASP A 111 6.22 27.80 -3.72
N ASP A 112 5.37 27.25 -2.86
CA ASP A 112 5.42 25.90 -2.34
C ASP A 112 4.60 24.89 -3.15
N ILE A 113 3.89 25.35 -4.19
CA ILE A 113 3.16 24.48 -5.12
C ILE A 113 4.07 24.04 -6.26
N VAL A 114 4.26 22.73 -6.42
CA VAL A 114 5.02 22.16 -7.54
C VAL A 114 4.11 21.99 -8.75
N VAL A 115 4.51 22.56 -9.89
CA VAL A 115 3.73 22.44 -11.14
C VAL A 115 4.14 21.20 -11.90
N ILE A 116 3.16 20.41 -12.32
CA ILE A 116 3.32 19.26 -13.22
C ILE A 116 2.48 19.50 -14.47
N GLN A 117 3.17 19.84 -15.57
CA GLN A 117 2.52 20.08 -16.86
C GLN A 117 2.19 18.76 -17.56
N GLN A 118 0.94 18.60 -17.98
CA GLN A 118 0.56 17.46 -18.84
C GLN A 118 0.88 17.72 -20.32
N PRO A 119 1.15 16.66 -21.11
CA PRO A 119 1.10 15.25 -20.72
C PRO A 119 2.31 14.84 -19.87
N THR A 120 2.06 14.13 -18.76
CA THR A 120 3.13 13.61 -17.90
C THR A 120 3.73 12.36 -18.53
N GLU A 121 4.92 12.51 -19.08
CA GLU A 121 5.63 11.47 -19.83
C GLU A 121 7.04 11.26 -19.26
N ASN A 122 7.69 10.19 -19.67
CA ASN A 122 9.08 9.88 -19.31
C ASN A 122 9.33 9.91 -17.79
N ILE A 123 8.42 9.30 -17.02
CA ILE A 123 8.48 9.26 -15.57
C ILE A 123 9.68 8.43 -15.11
N TYR A 124 10.41 8.95 -14.11
CA TYR A 124 11.35 8.15 -13.32
C TYR A 124 10.64 7.60 -12.09
N MET A 125 10.78 6.28 -11.86
CA MET A 125 10.14 5.58 -10.75
C MET A 125 11.18 4.97 -9.80
N ALA A 126 11.34 5.58 -8.61
CA ALA A 126 12.09 5.02 -7.48
C ALA A 126 11.17 4.47 -6.40
N ALA A 127 9.92 4.94 -6.33
CA ALA A 127 8.89 4.40 -5.45
C ALA A 127 8.44 3.01 -5.92
N THR A 128 9.18 1.96 -5.52
CA THR A 128 8.98 0.60 -6.03
C THR A 128 7.60 0.03 -5.74
N ALA A 129 6.97 0.45 -4.64
CA ALA A 129 5.62 0.06 -4.27
C ALA A 129 4.56 0.62 -5.24
N SER A 130 4.82 1.77 -5.88
CA SER A 130 3.89 2.43 -6.81
C SER A 130 3.92 1.83 -8.20
N MET A 131 4.99 1.11 -8.58
CA MET A 131 5.09 0.49 -9.92
C MET A 131 3.95 -0.49 -10.18
N SER A 132 3.55 -1.29 -9.19
CA SER A 132 2.43 -2.22 -9.36
C SER A 132 1.09 -1.49 -9.55
N LEU A 133 0.91 -0.33 -8.92
CA LEU A 133 -0.26 0.51 -9.14
C LEU A 133 -0.27 1.05 -10.57
N PHE A 134 0.89 1.53 -11.08
CA PHE A 134 1.02 1.98 -12.48
C PHE A 134 0.73 0.88 -13.48
N ASP A 135 1.14 -0.35 -13.20
CA ASP A 135 0.78 -1.51 -14.04
C ASP A 135 -0.73 -1.78 -13.98
N ALA A 136 -1.34 -1.74 -12.80
CA ALA A 136 -2.72 -2.08 -12.56
C ALA A 136 -3.72 -1.17 -13.32
N PHE A 137 -3.51 0.15 -13.36
CA PHE A 137 -4.37 1.07 -14.12
C PHE A 137 -3.87 1.35 -15.55
N GLY A 138 -2.81 0.66 -15.99
CA GLY A 138 -2.27 0.78 -17.35
C GLY A 138 -1.51 2.08 -17.59
N GLY A 139 -0.76 2.57 -16.59
CA GLY A 139 0.10 3.75 -16.65
C GLY A 139 1.59 3.43 -16.85
N ILE A 140 1.98 2.14 -16.88
CA ILE A 140 3.39 1.73 -16.92
C ILE A 140 4.13 2.21 -18.19
N ASP A 141 3.43 2.43 -19.29
CA ASP A 141 3.98 2.96 -20.54
C ASP A 141 4.49 4.40 -20.42
N LYS A 142 4.11 5.12 -19.35
CA LYS A 142 4.61 6.46 -19.01
C LYS A 142 5.91 6.42 -18.23
N VAL A 143 6.27 5.26 -17.67
CA VAL A 143 7.50 5.08 -16.89
C VAL A 143 8.64 4.70 -17.84
N LYS A 144 9.56 5.64 -18.06
CA LYS A 144 10.71 5.47 -18.94
C LYS A 144 11.99 5.16 -18.18
N PHE A 145 12.06 5.59 -16.92
CA PHE A 145 13.25 5.45 -16.10
C PHE A 145 12.96 4.71 -14.81
N SER A 146 13.86 3.83 -14.44
CA SER A 146 13.74 2.99 -13.25
C SER A 146 14.82 3.29 -12.22
N GLY A 147 14.44 3.31 -10.95
CA GLY A 147 15.35 3.35 -9.81
C GLY A 147 15.97 1.99 -9.45
N LEU A 148 15.51 0.90 -10.10
CA LEU A 148 16.03 -0.46 -9.93
C LEU A 148 16.49 -1.03 -11.25
N GLU A 149 17.50 -1.91 -11.19
CA GLU A 149 17.86 -2.81 -12.28
C GLU A 149 16.75 -3.84 -12.55
N ALA A 150 16.69 -4.40 -13.77
CA ALA A 150 15.67 -5.37 -14.16
C ALA A 150 15.52 -6.54 -13.17
N SER A 151 16.63 -7.02 -12.60
CA SER A 151 16.65 -8.10 -11.61
C SER A 151 16.04 -7.74 -10.25
N GLY A 152 15.83 -6.45 -9.99
CA GLY A 152 15.19 -5.95 -8.77
C GLY A 152 13.66 -5.86 -8.86
N TRP A 153 13.08 -6.05 -10.05
CA TRP A 153 11.64 -5.96 -10.25
C TRP A 153 10.97 -7.33 -10.13
N TYR A 154 9.89 -7.35 -9.35
CA TYR A 154 8.92 -8.45 -9.25
C TYR A 154 7.61 -8.12 -10.00
N VAL A 155 7.39 -6.86 -10.35
CA VAL A 155 6.33 -6.44 -11.28
C VAL A 155 6.76 -6.85 -12.68
N GLU A 156 6.10 -7.87 -13.25
CA GLU A 156 6.54 -8.52 -14.50
C GLU A 156 6.58 -7.54 -15.68
N CYS A 157 5.56 -6.67 -15.80
CA CYS A 157 5.53 -5.68 -16.89
C CYS A 157 6.68 -4.66 -16.78
N ALA A 158 7.12 -4.29 -15.57
CA ALA A 158 8.30 -3.44 -15.38
C ALA A 158 9.58 -4.16 -15.80
N LYS A 159 9.72 -5.43 -15.43
CA LYS A 159 10.86 -6.26 -15.82
C LYS A 159 10.93 -6.45 -17.34
N GLU A 160 9.80 -6.81 -17.99
CA GLU A 160 9.70 -6.92 -19.44
C GLU A 160 10.05 -5.59 -20.15
N ALA A 161 9.58 -4.44 -19.62
CA ALA A 161 9.88 -3.12 -20.16
C ALA A 161 11.39 -2.82 -20.10
N MET A 162 12.06 -3.19 -19.02
CA MET A 162 13.51 -3.04 -18.88
C MET A 162 14.29 -4.00 -19.80
N GLU A 163 13.90 -5.26 -19.86
CA GLU A 163 14.54 -6.25 -20.72
C GLU A 163 14.39 -5.93 -22.22
N SER A 164 13.30 -5.30 -22.62
CA SER A 164 13.06 -4.83 -23.98
C SER A 164 13.74 -3.49 -24.30
N GLY A 165 14.26 -2.77 -23.31
CA GLY A 165 14.81 -1.42 -23.44
C GLY A 165 13.76 -0.31 -23.56
N ALA A 166 12.49 -0.60 -23.29
CA ALA A 166 11.43 0.40 -23.20
C ALA A 166 11.56 1.25 -21.91
N MET A 167 12.12 0.68 -20.87
CA MET A 167 12.46 1.33 -19.60
C MET A 167 13.95 1.15 -19.34
N THR A 168 14.61 2.18 -18.81
CA THR A 168 16.07 2.21 -18.58
C THR A 168 16.36 2.48 -17.10
N PHE A 169 17.37 1.79 -16.55
CA PHE A 169 17.88 2.13 -15.22
C PHE A 169 18.57 3.50 -15.27
N ALA A 170 18.12 4.43 -14.40
CA ALA A 170 18.63 5.79 -14.34
C ALA A 170 19.13 6.17 -12.92
N GLY A 171 19.83 5.21 -12.29
CA GLY A 171 20.39 5.35 -10.95
C GLY A 171 19.34 5.16 -9.84
N LYS A 172 19.81 4.92 -8.62
CA LYS A 172 18.99 4.79 -7.41
C LYS A 172 18.59 6.17 -6.87
N TYR A 173 17.63 6.21 -5.97
CA TYR A 173 17.22 7.43 -5.27
C TYR A 173 18.39 8.19 -4.62
N SER A 174 19.40 7.47 -4.09
CA SER A 174 20.58 8.04 -3.42
C SER A 174 21.77 8.31 -4.33
N GLU A 175 21.78 7.72 -5.53
CA GLU A 175 22.85 7.80 -6.53
C GLU A 175 22.23 7.90 -7.94
N PRO A 176 21.54 9.04 -8.25
CA PRO A 176 20.85 9.22 -9.53
C PRO A 176 21.82 9.35 -10.68
N ASP A 177 21.44 8.81 -11.84
CA ASP A 177 22.06 9.13 -13.11
C ASP A 177 21.37 10.38 -13.72
N TYR A 178 21.87 11.54 -13.36
CA TYR A 178 21.32 12.83 -13.81
C TYR A 178 21.40 13.02 -15.33
N GLU A 179 22.49 12.56 -15.94
CA GLU A 179 22.71 12.68 -17.39
C GLU A 179 21.64 11.89 -18.16
N THR A 180 21.43 10.63 -17.80
CA THR A 180 20.39 9.79 -18.42
C THR A 180 18.99 10.39 -18.25
N ARG A 181 18.67 10.99 -17.08
CA ARG A 181 17.35 11.62 -16.86
C ARG A 181 17.15 12.86 -17.69
N VAL A 182 18.16 13.75 -17.76
CA VAL A 182 18.10 15.00 -18.53
C VAL A 182 18.10 14.70 -20.04
N ASP A 183 18.99 13.87 -20.52
CA ASP A 183 19.08 13.53 -21.96
C ASP A 183 17.83 12.81 -22.48
N GLY A 184 17.11 12.16 -21.59
CA GLY A 184 15.87 11.45 -21.92
C GLY A 184 14.59 12.23 -21.63
N ASP A 185 14.68 13.54 -21.35
CA ASP A 185 13.55 14.43 -21.07
C ASP A 185 12.64 13.88 -19.93
N CYS A 186 13.24 13.57 -18.76
CA CYS A 186 12.47 13.11 -17.59
C CYS A 186 11.47 14.20 -17.18
N GLY A 187 10.18 13.91 -17.28
CA GLY A 187 9.09 14.86 -16.99
C GLY A 187 8.65 14.89 -15.53
N LEU A 188 8.92 13.81 -14.77
CA LEU A 188 8.54 13.69 -13.37
C LEU A 188 9.41 12.61 -12.70
N ALA A 189 9.91 12.88 -11.50
CA ALA A 189 10.54 11.88 -10.65
C ALA A 189 9.57 11.48 -9.51
N ILE A 190 9.14 10.20 -9.47
CA ILE A 190 8.35 9.65 -8.38
C ILE A 190 9.31 8.92 -7.44
N GLU A 191 9.56 9.53 -6.30
CA GLU A 191 10.46 9.05 -5.27
C GLU A 191 9.69 8.48 -4.09
N SER A 192 10.28 7.56 -3.33
CA SER A 192 9.74 7.14 -2.04
C SER A 192 10.26 8.07 -0.92
N THR A 193 9.69 7.96 0.27
CA THR A 193 10.15 8.69 1.46
C THR A 193 11.63 8.45 1.81
N MET A 194 12.28 7.48 1.18
CA MET A 194 13.74 7.28 1.30
C MET A 194 14.55 8.47 0.78
N ILE A 195 14.01 9.26 -0.16
CA ILE A 195 14.66 10.47 -0.68
C ILE A 195 14.89 11.52 0.42
N LEU A 196 14.04 11.55 1.45
CA LEU A 196 14.15 12.46 2.59
C LEU A 196 15.43 12.26 3.41
N HIS A 197 16.08 11.10 3.28
CA HIS A 197 17.41 10.85 3.88
C HIS A 197 18.56 11.45 3.05
N THR A 198 18.26 11.89 1.84
CA THR A 198 19.23 12.48 0.90
C THR A 198 18.71 13.80 0.30
N PRO A 199 18.37 14.82 1.11
CA PRO A 199 17.68 16.03 0.63
C PRO A 199 18.44 16.76 -0.47
N LYS A 200 19.78 16.71 -0.45
CA LYS A 200 20.61 17.30 -1.51
C LYS A 200 20.43 16.63 -2.87
N VAL A 201 20.06 15.36 -2.91
CA VAL A 201 19.76 14.65 -4.15
C VAL A 201 18.43 15.16 -4.70
N GLN A 202 17.42 15.31 -3.84
CA GLN A 202 16.14 15.89 -4.23
C GLN A 202 16.31 17.32 -4.78
N GLU A 203 16.99 18.20 -4.04
CA GLU A 203 17.31 19.56 -4.49
C GLU A 203 18.01 19.58 -5.87
N MET A 204 18.96 18.67 -6.10
CA MET A 204 19.68 18.58 -7.38
C MET A 204 18.76 18.16 -8.53
N ILE A 205 17.80 17.26 -8.30
CA ILE A 205 16.81 16.83 -9.32
C ILE A 205 15.90 18.02 -9.67
N GLU A 206 15.42 18.75 -8.64
CA GLU A 206 14.58 19.93 -8.79
C GLU A 206 15.32 21.08 -9.50
N ASP A 207 16.61 21.31 -9.20
CA ASP A 207 17.47 22.28 -9.87
C ASP A 207 17.67 22.00 -11.37
N LEU A 208 17.54 20.75 -11.79
CA LEU A 208 17.54 20.35 -13.20
C LEU A 208 16.19 20.57 -13.89
N GLY A 209 15.20 21.10 -13.18
CA GLY A 209 13.86 21.38 -13.71
C GLY A 209 12.96 20.12 -13.76
N ILE A 210 13.33 19.06 -13.08
CA ILE A 210 12.53 17.82 -12.98
C ILE A 210 11.69 17.91 -11.70
N PRO A 211 10.35 17.98 -11.79
CA PRO A 211 9.50 17.93 -10.61
C PRO A 211 9.72 16.63 -9.81
N VAL A 212 9.78 16.72 -8.49
CA VAL A 212 9.90 15.56 -7.61
C VAL A 212 8.61 15.38 -6.84
N PHE A 213 7.96 14.25 -7.05
CA PHE A 213 6.80 13.77 -6.29
C PHE A 213 7.24 12.70 -5.30
N VAL A 214 6.92 12.87 -4.03
CA VAL A 214 7.25 11.89 -2.98
C VAL A 214 6.03 11.06 -2.62
N ASP A 215 6.16 9.75 -2.77
CA ASP A 215 5.12 8.77 -2.41
C ASP A 215 5.12 8.51 -0.90
N TYR A 216 4.04 8.89 -0.23
CA TYR A 216 3.82 8.62 1.20
C TYR A 216 2.86 7.45 1.45
N SER A 217 2.55 6.63 0.45
CA SER A 217 1.65 5.47 0.61
C SER A 217 2.07 4.51 1.72
N SER A 218 3.36 4.50 2.07
CA SER A 218 3.90 3.69 3.17
C SER A 218 3.50 4.18 4.56
N TYR A 219 2.96 5.39 4.69
CA TYR A 219 2.47 5.96 5.95
C TYR A 219 0.98 5.68 6.19
N GLU A 220 0.26 5.17 5.18
CA GLU A 220 -1.12 4.76 5.35
C GLU A 220 -1.23 3.63 6.38
N SER A 221 -2.09 3.83 7.37
CA SER A 221 -2.32 2.85 8.43
C SER A 221 -3.28 1.73 8.03
N HIS A 222 -4.14 1.99 7.02
CA HIS A 222 -5.05 0.99 6.48
C HIS A 222 -4.47 0.38 5.20
N PRO A 223 -4.47 -0.97 5.03
CA PRO A 223 -3.88 -1.60 3.85
C PRO A 223 -4.51 -1.14 2.53
N LEU A 224 -5.84 -0.97 2.48
CA LEU A 224 -6.50 -0.38 1.30
C LEU A 224 -6.20 1.10 1.11
N GLY A 225 -5.84 1.85 2.15
CA GLY A 225 -5.36 3.23 1.99
C GLY A 225 -4.14 3.28 1.07
N ARG A 226 -3.20 2.34 1.24
CA ARG A 226 -2.03 2.22 0.35
C ARG A 226 -2.41 1.92 -1.10
N THR A 227 -3.37 1.01 -1.31
CA THR A 227 -3.86 0.70 -2.67
C THR A 227 -4.66 1.87 -3.25
N GLU A 228 -5.35 2.66 -2.43
CA GLU A 228 -6.16 3.80 -2.87
C GLU A 228 -5.31 4.94 -3.47
N TRP A 229 -3.99 4.96 -3.25
CA TRP A 229 -3.04 5.84 -3.96
C TRP A 229 -3.09 5.65 -5.49
N ILE A 230 -3.62 4.52 -5.97
CA ILE A 230 -3.88 4.31 -7.40
C ILE A 230 -4.77 5.42 -7.98
N LYS A 231 -5.74 5.94 -7.20
CA LYS A 231 -6.64 7.02 -7.63
C LYS A 231 -5.88 8.33 -7.82
N LEU A 232 -4.91 8.63 -6.95
CA LEU A 232 -4.01 9.78 -7.10
C LEU A 232 -3.22 9.68 -8.40
N TYR A 233 -2.63 8.52 -8.68
CA TYR A 233 -1.88 8.29 -9.91
C TYR A 233 -2.79 8.27 -11.14
N GLY A 234 -4.03 7.81 -11.00
CA GLY A 234 -5.08 7.95 -12.01
C GLY A 234 -5.32 9.42 -12.35
N ALA A 235 -5.48 10.28 -11.33
CA ALA A 235 -5.65 11.72 -11.52
C ALA A 235 -4.44 12.39 -12.18
N LEU A 236 -3.22 11.97 -11.82
CA LEU A 236 -1.97 12.44 -12.42
C LEU A 236 -1.90 12.18 -13.94
N LEU A 237 -2.43 11.05 -14.41
CA LEU A 237 -2.34 10.58 -15.79
C LEU A 237 -3.67 10.62 -16.57
N ASN A 238 -4.71 11.26 -16.05
CA ASN A 238 -6.07 11.28 -16.64
C ASN A 238 -6.64 9.86 -16.89
N LYS A 239 -6.49 8.97 -15.90
CA LYS A 239 -6.94 7.57 -15.91
C LYS A 239 -7.74 7.23 -14.65
N GLU A 240 -8.54 8.18 -14.18
CA GLU A 240 -9.34 8.03 -12.96
C GLU A 240 -10.29 6.84 -13.02
N GLU A 241 -10.95 6.61 -14.17
CA GLU A 241 -11.92 5.52 -14.34
C GLU A 241 -11.26 4.14 -14.20
N GLU A 242 -10.06 3.96 -14.80
CA GLU A 242 -9.30 2.72 -14.69
C GLU A 242 -8.81 2.50 -13.26
N ALA A 243 -8.35 3.56 -12.60
CA ALA A 243 -7.87 3.52 -11.22
C ALA A 243 -9.00 3.20 -10.24
N ASP A 244 -10.16 3.86 -10.36
CA ASP A 244 -11.34 3.60 -9.54
C ASP A 244 -11.85 2.17 -9.73
N THR A 245 -11.96 1.71 -10.98
CA THR A 245 -12.39 0.35 -11.30
C THR A 245 -11.49 -0.69 -10.66
N PHE A 246 -10.17 -0.50 -10.71
CA PHE A 246 -9.22 -1.41 -10.09
C PHE A 246 -9.33 -1.38 -8.55
N PHE A 247 -9.39 -0.18 -7.97
CA PHE A 247 -9.50 -0.02 -6.53
C PHE A 247 -10.76 -0.70 -5.98
N ASP A 248 -11.91 -0.52 -6.63
CA ASP A 248 -13.18 -1.14 -6.23
C ASP A 248 -13.09 -2.68 -6.24
N GLN A 249 -12.35 -3.27 -7.20
CA GLN A 249 -12.10 -4.71 -7.21
C GLN A 249 -11.28 -5.16 -6.00
N GLN A 250 -10.24 -4.41 -5.62
CA GLN A 250 -9.43 -4.72 -4.44
C GLN A 250 -10.21 -4.53 -3.13
N ALA A 251 -11.02 -3.48 -3.04
CA ALA A 251 -11.88 -3.25 -1.89
C ALA A 251 -12.89 -4.39 -1.71
N HIS A 252 -13.41 -4.94 -2.81
CA HIS A 252 -14.36 -6.05 -2.78
C HIS A 252 -13.75 -7.34 -2.19
N VAL A 253 -12.47 -7.63 -2.44
CA VAL A 253 -11.79 -8.79 -1.82
C VAL A 253 -11.85 -8.73 -0.30
N ILE A 254 -11.66 -7.53 0.27
CA ILE A 254 -11.72 -7.34 1.74
C ILE A 254 -13.18 -7.38 2.24
N GLU A 255 -14.14 -6.86 1.47
CA GLU A 255 -15.56 -6.95 1.82
C GLU A 255 -16.04 -8.40 1.95
N GLU A 256 -15.52 -9.33 1.15
CA GLU A 256 -15.85 -10.76 1.25
C GLU A 256 -15.40 -11.36 2.60
N LEU A 257 -14.39 -10.77 3.24
CA LEU A 257 -13.92 -11.21 4.56
C LEU A 257 -14.71 -10.57 5.72
N LYS A 258 -15.53 -9.55 5.45
CA LYS A 258 -16.37 -8.94 6.48
C LYS A 258 -17.46 -9.93 6.93
N GLY A 259 -17.54 -10.13 8.22
CA GLY A 259 -18.54 -11.02 8.87
C GLY A 259 -17.98 -12.35 9.33
N PHE A 260 -16.71 -12.62 9.12
CA PHE A 260 -16.05 -13.72 9.83
C PHE A 260 -15.79 -13.30 11.28
N GLU A 261 -16.12 -14.19 12.21
CA GLU A 261 -15.77 -13.99 13.62
C GLU A 261 -14.24 -14.06 13.77
N ASN A 262 -13.68 -13.14 14.57
CA ASN A 262 -12.25 -13.16 14.85
C ASN A 262 -11.90 -14.49 15.53
N THR A 263 -10.86 -15.16 15.03
CA THR A 263 -10.40 -16.46 15.54
C THR A 263 -9.76 -16.37 16.92
N GLU A 264 -9.48 -15.14 17.41
CA GLU A 264 -8.73 -14.88 18.63
C GLU A 264 -7.27 -15.38 18.59
N LYS A 265 -6.84 -16.00 17.49
CA LYS A 265 -5.48 -16.50 17.30
C LYS A 265 -4.51 -15.32 17.15
N THR A 266 -3.38 -15.43 17.83
CA THR A 266 -2.36 -14.38 17.87
C THR A 266 -1.28 -14.60 16.83
N VAL A 267 -0.87 -13.51 16.15
CA VAL A 267 0.13 -13.51 15.07
C VAL A 267 1.25 -12.54 15.42
N ALA A 268 2.50 -12.99 15.35
CA ALA A 268 3.67 -12.11 15.38
C ALA A 268 4.29 -12.03 13.97
N TYR A 269 4.38 -10.80 13.44
CA TYR A 269 5.01 -10.50 12.15
C TYR A 269 6.34 -9.78 12.40
N PHE A 270 7.45 -10.33 11.89
CA PHE A 270 8.79 -9.85 12.23
C PHE A 270 9.85 -10.24 11.20
N TYR A 271 11.03 -9.64 11.33
CA TYR A 271 12.27 -10.17 10.74
C TYR A 271 13.44 -10.00 11.69
N VAL A 272 14.51 -10.75 11.48
CA VAL A 272 15.77 -10.64 12.22
C VAL A 272 16.74 -9.81 11.40
N SER A 273 17.15 -8.64 11.92
CA SER A 273 18.11 -7.77 11.25
C SER A 273 19.53 -8.32 11.33
N THR A 274 20.44 -7.76 10.51
CA THR A 274 21.86 -8.20 10.44
C THR A 274 22.63 -8.09 11.76
N ASP A 275 22.19 -7.19 12.66
CA ASP A 275 22.74 -7.03 14.01
C ASP A 275 22.11 -7.99 15.05
N GLY A 276 21.21 -8.89 14.61
CA GLY A 276 20.53 -9.85 15.46
C GLY A 276 19.31 -9.29 16.21
N SER A 277 18.96 -8.02 16.04
CA SER A 277 17.74 -7.44 16.60
C SER A 277 16.51 -7.96 15.88
N ILE A 278 15.42 -8.11 16.63
CA ILE A 278 14.11 -8.46 16.06
C ILE A 278 13.37 -7.17 15.69
N VAL A 279 12.93 -7.06 14.45
CA VAL A 279 12.18 -5.91 13.99
C VAL A 279 10.72 -6.29 13.82
N VAL A 280 9.84 -5.57 14.50
CA VAL A 280 8.39 -5.76 14.47
C VAL A 280 7.68 -4.47 14.05
N ARG A 281 6.43 -4.56 13.61
CA ARG A 281 5.63 -3.40 13.25
C ARG A 281 5.02 -2.73 14.48
N LYS A 282 4.83 -1.40 14.43
CA LYS A 282 4.02 -0.70 15.42
C LYS A 282 2.56 -1.13 15.32
N SER A 283 1.81 -0.97 16.41
CA SER A 283 0.41 -1.38 16.46
C SER A 283 -0.53 -0.62 15.51
N ASP A 284 -0.12 0.55 15.05
CA ASP A 284 -0.84 1.43 14.12
C ASP A 284 -0.34 1.35 12.67
N ASP A 285 0.53 0.37 12.36
CA ASP A 285 0.99 0.08 10.99
C ASP A 285 -0.07 -0.76 10.24
N TYR A 286 -0.01 -0.74 8.91
CA TYR A 286 -0.95 -1.47 8.05
C TYR A 286 -0.88 -3.00 8.18
N ILE A 287 0.27 -3.59 8.59
CA ILE A 287 0.39 -5.05 8.79
C ILE A 287 -0.47 -5.55 9.96
N PRO A 288 -0.43 -4.94 11.17
CA PRO A 288 -1.41 -5.24 12.21
C PRO A 288 -2.87 -5.14 11.74
N SER A 289 -3.20 -4.10 10.98
CA SER A 289 -4.53 -3.94 10.40
C SER A 289 -4.90 -5.09 9.45
N MET A 290 -3.98 -5.59 8.62
CA MET A 290 -4.20 -6.78 7.78
C MET A 290 -4.50 -8.02 8.62
N ILE A 291 -3.75 -8.25 9.71
CA ILE A 291 -3.95 -9.39 10.61
C ILE A 291 -5.35 -9.33 11.24
N GLU A 292 -5.79 -8.14 11.66
CA GLU A 292 -7.13 -7.94 12.25
C GLU A 292 -8.25 -8.15 11.22
N ILE A 293 -8.11 -7.60 10.01
CA ILE A 293 -9.06 -7.79 8.90
C ILE A 293 -9.15 -9.28 8.52
N ALA A 294 -8.03 -10.00 8.54
CA ALA A 294 -7.97 -11.43 8.29
C ALA A 294 -8.62 -12.28 9.40
N GLY A 295 -9.00 -11.71 10.54
CA GLY A 295 -9.63 -12.37 11.66
C GLY A 295 -8.66 -12.91 12.72
N GLY A 296 -7.45 -12.34 12.82
CA GLY A 296 -6.47 -12.63 13.85
C GLY A 296 -6.29 -11.48 14.84
N ARG A 297 -5.30 -11.62 15.73
CA ARG A 297 -4.85 -10.59 16.67
C ARG A 297 -3.35 -10.39 16.55
N TYR A 298 -2.92 -9.16 16.43
CA TYR A 298 -1.49 -8.84 16.43
C TYR A 298 -0.89 -9.00 17.82
N ALA A 299 0.22 -9.73 17.94
CA ALA A 299 0.86 -10.02 19.24
C ALA A 299 1.37 -8.75 19.94
N PHE A 300 1.78 -7.73 19.17
CA PHE A 300 2.30 -6.46 19.67
C PHE A 300 1.28 -5.32 19.58
N LYS A 301 0.01 -5.59 19.84
CA LYS A 301 -1.12 -4.65 19.71
C LYS A 301 -0.99 -3.34 20.49
N ASP A 302 -0.18 -3.31 21.54
CA ASP A 302 0.04 -2.14 22.39
C ASP A 302 1.39 -1.45 22.12
N LEU A 303 2.17 -1.96 21.13
CA LEU A 303 3.50 -1.44 20.82
C LEU A 303 3.42 -0.13 20.06
N LYS A 304 3.78 0.95 20.74
CA LYS A 304 3.88 2.30 20.18
C LYS A 304 5.30 2.83 20.41
N ASN A 305 5.76 3.66 19.50
CA ASN A 305 7.01 4.42 19.67
C ASN A 305 6.74 5.86 19.27
N PRO A 306 6.25 6.70 20.20
CA PRO A 306 5.86 8.08 19.90
C PRO A 306 7.07 8.98 19.54
N ASP A 307 8.28 8.55 19.88
CA ASP A 307 9.52 9.30 19.63
C ASP A 307 10.09 9.05 18.22
N SER A 308 9.43 8.26 17.41
CA SER A 308 9.89 7.92 16.07
C SER A 308 8.74 7.77 15.09
N ASN A 309 8.85 8.38 13.92
CA ASN A 309 7.90 8.18 12.81
C ASN A 309 8.11 6.86 12.04
N ALA A 310 9.20 6.11 12.34
CA ALA A 310 9.44 4.82 11.69
C ALA A 310 8.27 3.85 11.95
N PRO A 311 7.83 3.07 10.94
CA PRO A 311 6.68 2.16 11.06
C PRO A 311 7.01 0.89 11.87
N SER A 312 8.25 0.71 12.25
CA SER A 312 8.74 -0.48 12.96
C SER A 312 9.59 -0.13 14.19
N VAL A 313 9.73 -1.10 15.07
CA VAL A 313 10.51 -1.01 16.31
C VAL A 313 11.51 -2.16 16.35
N LYS A 314 12.76 -1.85 16.76
CA LYS A 314 13.78 -2.85 17.06
C LYS A 314 13.61 -3.31 18.50
N LEU A 315 13.54 -4.62 18.69
CA LEU A 315 13.48 -5.30 19.99
C LEU A 315 14.70 -6.20 20.15
N THR A 316 15.10 -6.42 21.40
CA THR A 316 16.00 -7.54 21.72
C THR A 316 15.24 -8.86 21.55
N MET A 317 15.98 -9.97 21.45
CA MET A 317 15.35 -11.29 21.38
C MET A 317 14.54 -11.61 22.66
N GLU A 318 15.00 -11.16 23.81
CA GLU A 318 14.32 -11.35 25.10
C GLU A 318 12.98 -10.60 25.16
N GLU A 319 12.93 -9.36 24.67
CA GLU A 319 11.67 -8.57 24.58
C GLU A 319 10.67 -9.20 23.60
N PHE A 320 11.16 -9.66 22.45
CA PHE A 320 10.35 -10.38 21.47
C PHE A 320 9.80 -11.69 22.06
N TYR A 321 10.67 -12.47 22.70
CA TYR A 321 10.29 -13.73 23.36
C TYR A 321 9.23 -13.50 24.43
N ALA A 322 9.42 -12.53 25.31
CA ALA A 322 8.49 -12.23 26.41
C ALA A 322 7.06 -11.92 25.90
N THR A 323 6.92 -11.41 24.66
CA THR A 323 5.62 -11.03 24.10
C THR A 323 5.06 -12.09 23.17
N ALA A 324 5.90 -12.74 22.36
CA ALA A 324 5.44 -13.58 21.25
C ALA A 324 5.67 -15.09 21.45
N VAL A 325 6.24 -15.54 22.58
CA VAL A 325 6.53 -16.96 22.83
C VAL A 325 5.27 -17.84 22.74
N ASP A 326 4.13 -17.33 23.21
CA ASP A 326 2.83 -18.01 23.19
C ASP A 326 1.97 -17.65 21.96
N ALA A 327 2.51 -16.89 20.99
CA ALA A 327 1.78 -16.58 19.76
C ALA A 327 1.43 -17.86 18.99
N ASP A 328 0.20 -17.90 18.43
CA ASP A 328 -0.29 -19.05 17.68
C ASP A 328 0.41 -19.20 16.33
N TYR A 329 0.80 -18.08 15.72
CA TYR A 329 1.49 -18.02 14.43
C TYR A 329 2.66 -17.05 14.46
N LEU A 330 3.72 -17.42 13.74
CA LEU A 330 4.81 -16.55 13.40
C LEU A 330 4.83 -16.31 11.88
N ILE A 331 4.95 -15.07 11.44
CA ILE A 331 5.17 -14.72 10.03
C ILE A 331 6.52 -14.00 9.92
N TYR A 332 7.46 -14.63 9.23
CA TYR A 332 8.76 -14.03 8.94
C TYR A 332 8.66 -13.14 7.70
N ASN A 333 9.04 -11.88 7.82
CA ASN A 333 9.10 -10.94 6.72
C ASN A 333 10.37 -11.17 5.88
N GLY A 334 10.28 -11.89 4.78
CA GLY A 334 11.38 -12.17 3.88
C GLY A 334 11.77 -11.01 2.94
N THR A 335 11.11 -9.85 3.03
CA THR A 335 11.34 -8.74 2.08
C THR A 335 12.63 -7.96 2.34
N ILE A 336 13.17 -7.97 3.56
CA ILE A 336 14.25 -7.05 3.99
C ILE A 336 15.60 -7.76 4.10
N ASP A 337 15.78 -8.68 5.03
CA ASP A 337 17.10 -9.23 5.40
C ASP A 337 17.32 -10.70 4.97
N GLY A 338 17.00 -11.00 3.72
CA GLY A 338 17.15 -12.33 3.15
C GLY A 338 16.04 -13.29 3.54
N GLN A 339 15.80 -14.26 2.70
CA GLN A 339 14.80 -15.29 2.96
C GLN A 339 15.28 -16.23 4.06
N VAL A 340 14.37 -16.53 4.96
CA VAL A 340 14.43 -17.63 5.92
C VAL A 340 13.25 -18.53 5.56
N ASN A 341 13.51 -19.69 5.00
CA ASN A 341 12.50 -20.53 4.35
C ASN A 341 12.22 -21.81 5.16
N SER A 342 13.01 -22.07 6.20
CA SER A 342 12.87 -23.27 7.02
C SER A 342 13.03 -22.95 8.51
N ILE A 343 12.47 -23.83 9.33
CA ILE A 343 12.58 -23.76 10.80
C ILE A 343 14.07 -23.77 11.21
N SER A 344 14.88 -24.63 10.57
CA SER A 344 16.31 -24.73 10.88
C SER A 344 17.09 -23.45 10.57
N GLU A 345 16.73 -22.70 9.51
CA GLU A 345 17.31 -21.40 9.21
C GLU A 345 16.87 -20.33 10.22
N LEU A 346 15.62 -20.40 10.67
CA LEU A 346 15.12 -19.49 11.71
C LEU A 346 15.82 -19.73 13.05
N GLU A 347 15.97 -20.98 13.48
CA GLU A 347 16.70 -21.38 14.68
C GLU A 347 18.20 -21.02 14.59
N ALA A 348 18.79 -21.07 13.40
CA ALA A 348 20.15 -20.63 13.18
C ALA A 348 20.35 -19.11 13.37
N LYS A 349 19.28 -18.29 13.22
CA LYS A 349 19.33 -16.87 13.59
C LYS A 349 19.38 -16.67 15.12
N ASN A 350 18.62 -17.47 15.87
CA ASN A 350 18.65 -17.50 17.32
C ASN A 350 18.00 -18.80 17.83
N GLU A 351 18.70 -19.55 18.69
CA GLU A 351 18.25 -20.85 19.24
C GLU A 351 16.94 -20.77 20.06
N LEU A 352 16.62 -19.59 20.62
CA LEU A 352 15.40 -19.37 21.37
C LEU A 352 14.13 -19.56 20.54
N PHE A 353 14.20 -19.49 19.19
CA PHE A 353 13.04 -19.74 18.34
C PHE A 353 12.47 -21.14 18.54
N SER A 354 13.28 -22.14 18.88
CA SER A 354 12.82 -23.51 19.22
C SER A 354 11.86 -23.56 20.41
N GLU A 355 11.83 -22.55 21.27
CA GLU A 355 10.96 -22.49 22.44
C GLU A 355 9.58 -21.88 22.15
N PHE A 356 9.40 -21.23 20.98
CA PHE A 356 8.12 -20.62 20.62
C PHE A 356 7.04 -21.68 20.36
N LYS A 357 5.82 -21.37 20.84
CA LYS A 357 4.64 -22.23 20.62
C LYS A 357 4.42 -22.48 19.12
N ALA A 358 4.45 -21.44 18.29
CA ALA A 358 4.22 -21.56 16.85
C ALA A 358 5.27 -22.46 16.16
N VAL A 359 6.53 -22.45 16.60
CA VAL A 359 7.58 -23.34 16.08
C VAL A 359 7.28 -24.79 16.46
N LYS A 360 6.95 -25.05 17.74
CA LYS A 360 6.60 -26.39 18.24
C LYS A 360 5.36 -26.97 17.56
N ASP A 361 4.39 -26.10 17.21
CA ASP A 361 3.13 -26.49 16.57
C ASP A 361 3.23 -26.53 15.02
N GLY A 362 4.36 -26.11 14.44
CA GLY A 362 4.57 -26.05 12.99
C GLY A 362 3.76 -24.93 12.32
N ASN A 363 3.49 -23.83 13.02
CA ASN A 363 2.71 -22.67 12.56
C ASN A 363 3.61 -21.48 12.26
N VAL A 364 4.68 -21.70 11.50
CA VAL A 364 5.61 -20.66 11.10
C VAL A 364 5.52 -20.47 9.59
N TRP A 365 5.34 -19.21 9.19
CA TRP A 365 5.15 -18.83 7.80
C TRP A 365 6.16 -17.76 7.42
N TYR A 366 6.37 -17.54 6.12
CA TYR A 366 7.21 -16.47 5.62
C TYR A 366 6.59 -15.83 4.38
N THR A 367 7.01 -14.58 4.10
CA THR A 367 6.66 -13.86 2.87
C THR A 367 7.83 -13.83 1.92
N GLY A 368 7.55 -13.92 0.63
CA GLY A 368 8.55 -13.73 -0.42
C GLY A 368 9.01 -12.27 -0.54
N LYS A 369 10.10 -12.05 -1.28
CA LYS A 369 10.65 -10.70 -1.54
C LYS A 369 9.72 -9.82 -2.38
N ASN A 370 8.86 -10.42 -3.19
CA ASN A 370 7.91 -9.72 -4.06
C ASN A 370 6.90 -8.85 -3.30
N LEU A 371 6.63 -9.15 -2.02
CA LEU A 371 5.58 -8.49 -1.25
C LEU A 371 5.74 -6.96 -1.19
N TYR A 372 6.95 -6.43 -1.11
CA TYR A 372 7.15 -4.97 -1.00
C TYR A 372 6.80 -4.19 -2.29
N GLN A 373 6.61 -4.89 -3.41
CA GLN A 373 6.17 -4.32 -4.68
C GLN A 373 4.71 -4.68 -5.02
N ALA A 374 3.96 -5.31 -4.11
CA ALA A 374 2.63 -5.84 -4.34
C ALA A 374 1.54 -4.96 -3.70
N THR A 375 1.65 -3.62 -3.85
CA THR A 375 0.69 -2.67 -3.27
C THR A 375 -0.68 -2.74 -3.95
N ASP A 376 -0.73 -3.20 -5.17
CA ASP A 376 -1.94 -3.47 -5.94
C ASP A 376 -2.74 -4.67 -5.42
N THR A 377 -2.09 -5.62 -4.76
CA THR A 377 -2.67 -6.91 -4.37
C THR A 377 -2.65 -7.17 -2.86
N VAL A 378 -2.73 -6.12 -2.04
CA VAL A 378 -2.76 -6.27 -0.56
C VAL A 378 -3.94 -7.13 -0.08
N GLY A 379 -5.05 -7.14 -0.82
CA GLY A 379 -6.20 -8.00 -0.54
C GLY A 379 -5.85 -9.50 -0.54
N GLU A 380 -4.97 -9.93 -1.45
CA GLU A 380 -4.54 -11.33 -1.53
C GLU A 380 -3.68 -11.72 -0.31
N LEU A 381 -2.82 -10.84 0.21
CA LEU A 381 -2.08 -11.12 1.45
C LEU A 381 -3.03 -11.24 2.66
N ILE A 382 -4.05 -10.39 2.74
CA ILE A 382 -5.08 -10.50 3.80
C ILE A 382 -5.82 -11.82 3.70
N LYS A 383 -6.16 -12.26 2.49
CA LYS A 383 -6.78 -13.55 2.23
C LYS A 383 -5.87 -14.71 2.63
N ASP A 384 -4.58 -14.64 2.31
CA ASP A 384 -3.61 -15.64 2.75
C ASP A 384 -3.54 -15.73 4.28
N MET A 385 -3.50 -14.59 4.98
CA MET A 385 -3.56 -14.55 6.44
C MET A 385 -4.87 -15.15 6.97
N HIS A 386 -6.00 -14.89 6.30
CA HIS A 386 -7.28 -15.50 6.67
C HIS A 386 -7.25 -17.03 6.50
N LEU A 387 -6.74 -17.53 5.37
CA LEU A 387 -6.59 -18.97 5.14
C LEU A 387 -5.66 -19.61 6.18
N MET A 388 -4.54 -18.97 6.51
CA MET A 388 -3.64 -19.40 7.58
C MET A 388 -4.37 -19.50 8.92
N LEU A 389 -5.15 -18.50 9.30
CA LEU A 389 -5.85 -18.43 10.57
C LEU A 389 -7.02 -19.44 10.67
N THR A 390 -7.59 -19.86 9.55
CA THR A 390 -8.76 -20.74 9.47
C THR A 390 -8.41 -22.17 9.05
N ASP A 391 -7.12 -22.51 8.97
CA ASP A 391 -6.62 -23.80 8.51
C ASP A 391 -7.15 -24.13 7.08
N GLY A 392 -7.20 -23.10 6.22
CA GLY A 392 -7.67 -23.21 4.85
C GLY A 392 -6.67 -23.89 3.91
N ASP A 393 -7.02 -23.95 2.63
CA ASP A 393 -6.20 -24.59 1.60
C ASP A 393 -4.95 -23.75 1.25
N GLU A 394 -3.78 -24.20 1.69
CA GLU A 394 -2.49 -23.54 1.45
C GLU A 394 -2.17 -23.35 -0.06
N SER A 395 -2.73 -24.23 -0.92
CA SER A 395 -2.52 -24.11 -2.38
C SER A 395 -3.19 -22.89 -3.01
N GLN A 396 -4.05 -22.20 -2.27
CA GLN A 396 -4.73 -20.97 -2.69
C GLN A 396 -4.00 -19.70 -2.23
N MET A 397 -2.90 -19.84 -1.48
CA MET A 397 -2.11 -18.72 -0.99
C MET A 397 -1.16 -18.19 -2.08
N THR A 398 -0.96 -16.89 -2.10
CA THR A 398 -0.12 -16.18 -3.09
C THR A 398 1.20 -15.69 -2.50
N PHE A 399 1.18 -15.21 -1.26
CA PHE A 399 2.30 -14.53 -0.61
C PHE A 399 2.86 -15.25 0.61
N LEU A 400 2.02 -16.04 1.30
CA LEU A 400 2.43 -16.78 2.48
C LEU A 400 2.81 -18.21 2.13
N GLU A 401 4.00 -18.60 2.54
CA GLU A 401 4.49 -19.96 2.44
C GLU A 401 4.82 -20.50 3.83
N LYS A 402 4.48 -21.76 4.08
CA LYS A 402 4.75 -22.41 5.35
C LYS A 402 6.21 -22.86 5.44
N MET A 403 6.87 -22.62 6.57
CA MET A 403 8.22 -23.14 6.82
C MET A 403 8.18 -24.64 7.12
N GLU A 404 9.12 -25.38 6.49
CA GLU A 404 9.32 -26.81 6.75
C GLU A 404 10.50 -27.06 7.72
#